data_30aa54f39afabe760bc07bad0ab42692
#
_entry.id   30aa54f39afabe760bc07bad0ab42692
#
_cell.length_a   1.000
_cell.length_b   1.000
_cell.length_c   1.000
_cell.angle_alpha   90.00
_cell.angle_beta   90.00
_cell.angle_gamma   90.00
#
_symmetry.space_group_name_H-M   'P 1'
#
loop_
_entity.id
_entity.type
_entity.pdbx_description
1 polymer ?
#
loop_
_entity_poly.entity_id
_entity_poly.type
_entity_poly.pdbx_seq_one_letter_code
_entity_poly.pdbx_strand_id
1 'polypeptide(L)'
;MKTINKIFAGAVLFALAGRLYCQEALKSTEEKYYDMLSLDGTTTRSYLSYRTLSDSVWYFTEQDDSEISEQAALHPWSQNRLEKKHPLFGKLSYRIYGPEWYNSYNTESPWGQNDGAMWQGVGYNTSFTGGARIEGYGLELTFKPQLSFSQNKPYDYKTPEGFKAEKYKGLADTYGYFWGSDRDLVQRFGDTSFWTWDYGDTEIRYSWKTLTIGAGFQSIWLGPMYVNPLLHSNNGASYPKIDAGLRKQKVIIPKIGWDLGYIEGRIWTGYLTESDYFDNNPSNDHNLIHGLSLSYAPSFMPGLTLNAQRTCLVKASFKNLAYVIPKYKNTGLVTGNGEDQKMALTADWLFPEAGFEVYGELGIDDFLPSGTSYFQSYMRWPFHTATYAVGLRKEFNHKNMPYLKTELIFEWNNSEPSQDYQFWATYNFGGHHQIIQGYTNRGQTLGSGCYGGNSQYLEYNLYYPKGMTSLFVGRNNPDNAYIFGKAVNASAVDKNGNYMLSAKYLTAFKGNFYIGGETKYFVLPDFTLGGGLLYNMIINPKYNPEKDSSGRYRINQIVHNAQLKFTAKKMF
;
A
#
# COMPACT_ATOMS: atom_id res chain seq x y z
N MET A 1 36.09 28.91 -2.48
CA MET A 1 35.52 28.27 -3.69
C MET A 1 36.20 26.97 -4.11
N LYS A 2 37.52 26.86 -4.19
CA LYS A 2 38.20 25.59 -4.61
C LYS A 2 37.99 24.41 -3.64
N THR A 3 37.77 24.64 -2.34
CA THR A 3 37.56 23.58 -1.34
C THR A 3 36.12 23.04 -1.36
N ILE A 4 35.12 23.91 -1.61
CA ILE A 4 33.71 23.51 -1.72
C ILE A 4 33.48 22.66 -2.98
N ASN A 5 34.14 23.01 -4.10
CA ASN A 5 34.06 22.20 -5.31
C ASN A 5 34.73 20.81 -5.16
N LYS A 6 35.73 20.68 -4.30
CA LYS A 6 36.32 19.36 -3.99
C LYS A 6 35.43 18.49 -3.11
N ILE A 7 34.69 19.09 -2.18
CA ILE A 7 33.71 18.38 -1.34
C ILE A 7 32.50 17.94 -2.18
N PHE A 8 32.03 18.82 -3.08
CA PHE A 8 30.95 18.48 -4.01
C PHE A 8 31.36 17.43 -5.05
N ALA A 9 32.58 17.54 -5.59
CA ALA A 9 33.14 16.53 -6.50
C ALA A 9 33.42 15.21 -5.78
N GLY A 10 33.85 15.24 -4.51
CA GLY A 10 33.99 14.04 -3.67
C GLY A 10 32.66 13.36 -3.37
N ALA A 11 31.60 14.11 -3.08
CA ALA A 11 30.25 13.57 -2.87
C ALA A 11 29.66 12.98 -4.15
N VAL A 12 29.89 13.62 -5.30
CA VAL A 12 29.45 13.11 -6.60
C VAL A 12 30.27 11.90 -7.04
N LEU A 13 31.58 11.85 -6.78
CA LEU A 13 32.43 10.69 -7.05
C LEU A 13 32.14 9.50 -6.09
N PHE A 14 31.76 9.78 -4.84
CA PHE A 14 31.30 8.73 -3.92
C PHE A 14 29.93 8.17 -4.35
N ALA A 15 29.06 8.99 -4.94
CA ALA A 15 27.80 8.55 -5.54
C ALA A 15 27.99 7.74 -6.82
N LEU A 16 29.10 7.93 -7.54
CA LEU A 16 29.41 7.18 -8.77
C LEU A 16 30.22 5.89 -8.53
N ALA A 17 30.86 5.74 -7.37
CA ALA A 17 31.61 4.55 -6.98
C ALA A 17 30.83 3.61 -6.05
N GLY A 18 29.69 4.05 -5.49
CA GLY A 18 28.82 3.23 -4.65
C GLY A 18 27.95 2.32 -5.49
N ARG A 19 28.13 1.03 -5.35
CA ARG A 19 27.16 0.03 -5.86
C ARG A 19 25.79 0.33 -5.28
N LEU A 20 24.80 0.54 -6.13
CA LEU A 20 23.42 0.82 -5.76
C LEU A 20 22.77 -0.41 -5.12
N TYR A 21 22.06 -0.21 -4.04
CA TYR A 21 21.50 -1.28 -3.21
C TYR A 21 20.05 -1.01 -2.83
N CYS A 22 19.31 -1.99 -2.42
CA CYS A 22 17.90 -2.21 -2.52
C CYS A 22 17.06 -1.83 -1.29
N GLN A 23 15.77 -1.59 -1.50
CA GLN A 23 14.86 -1.21 -0.45
C GLN A 23 13.49 -1.84 -0.46
N GLU A 24 12.99 -2.03 0.76
CA GLU A 24 11.58 -1.94 1.05
C GLU A 24 11.26 -0.48 1.39
N ALA A 25 10.31 0.16 0.70
CA ALA A 25 9.68 1.37 1.17
C ALA A 25 8.99 1.04 2.51
N LEU A 26 8.00 1.67 2.97
CA LEU A 26 7.34 1.38 4.23
C LEU A 26 7.16 -0.13 4.52
N LYS A 27 7.28 -0.52 5.78
CA LYS A 27 7.24 -1.90 6.32
C LYS A 27 8.48 -2.76 6.03
N SER A 28 9.65 -2.16 6.16
CA SER A 28 10.88 -2.94 6.32
C SER A 28 10.75 -3.93 7.48
N THR A 29 11.60 -4.93 7.49
CA THR A 29 11.62 -5.92 8.57
C THR A 29 11.82 -5.28 9.94
N GLU A 30 12.65 -4.23 10.02
CA GLU A 30 12.89 -3.48 11.24
C GLU A 30 11.64 -2.69 11.65
N GLU A 31 10.93 -2.10 10.70
CA GLU A 31 9.68 -1.38 10.97
C GLU A 31 8.58 -2.33 11.47
N LYS A 32 8.41 -3.48 10.82
CA LYS A 32 7.50 -4.53 11.30
C LYS A 32 7.84 -4.97 12.74
N TYR A 33 9.13 -5.08 13.03
CA TYR A 33 9.60 -5.42 14.36
C TYR A 33 9.25 -4.37 15.40
N TYR A 34 9.51 -3.08 15.14
CA TYR A 34 9.14 -2.00 16.05
C TYR A 34 7.63 -1.87 16.20
N ASP A 35 6.89 -2.05 15.11
CA ASP A 35 5.42 -2.03 15.12
C ASP A 35 4.84 -3.19 15.94
N MET A 36 5.43 -4.38 15.88
CA MET A 36 5.11 -5.50 16.77
C MET A 36 5.37 -5.14 18.24
N LEU A 37 6.53 -4.56 18.55
CA LEU A 37 6.84 -4.11 19.92
C LEU A 37 5.90 -2.99 20.43
N SER A 38 5.18 -2.32 19.55
CA SER A 38 4.17 -1.34 19.98
C SER A 38 2.90 -1.99 20.51
N LEU A 39 2.67 -3.27 20.20
CA LEU A 39 1.48 -3.98 20.65
C LEU A 39 1.45 -4.18 22.18
N ASP A 40 2.60 -4.37 22.79
CA ASP A 40 2.72 -4.46 24.28
C ASP A 40 3.20 -3.16 24.92
N GLY A 41 3.31 -2.07 24.13
CA GLY A 41 3.73 -0.79 24.62
C GLY A 41 5.24 -0.63 24.81
N THR A 42 6.07 -1.61 24.41
CA THR A 42 7.54 -1.49 24.46
C THR A 42 8.07 -0.36 23.59
N THR A 43 7.43 -0.11 22.44
CA THR A 43 7.72 1.03 21.56
C THR A 43 6.48 1.91 21.36
N THR A 44 6.73 3.17 20.99
CA THR A 44 5.66 4.14 20.69
C THR A 44 5.71 4.57 19.24
N ARG A 45 4.55 4.61 18.58
CA ARG A 45 4.36 5.10 17.21
C ARG A 45 4.47 6.63 17.17
N SER A 46 5.29 7.16 16.26
CA SER A 46 5.46 8.61 16.06
C SER A 46 4.34 9.26 15.23
N TYR A 47 3.44 8.46 14.67
CA TYR A 47 2.33 8.83 13.79
C TYR A 47 1.00 8.31 14.34
N LEU A 48 -0.11 8.81 13.82
CA LEU A 48 -1.45 8.26 14.07
C LEU A 48 -1.96 7.43 12.89
N SER A 49 -1.90 7.98 11.67
CA SER A 49 -2.42 7.29 10.48
C SER A 49 -1.62 7.59 9.20
N TYR A 50 -1.14 8.81 9.05
CA TYR A 50 -0.32 9.19 7.89
C TYR A 50 1.13 8.79 8.11
N ARG A 51 1.64 7.90 7.27
CA ARG A 51 2.97 7.33 7.44
C ARG A 51 3.78 7.39 6.17
N THR A 52 4.95 8.01 6.27
CA THR A 52 6.05 7.95 5.29
C THR A 52 7.30 7.46 6.01
N LEU A 53 8.40 7.24 5.30
CA LEU A 53 9.68 6.93 5.95
C LEU A 53 10.11 8.02 6.94
N SER A 54 9.87 9.29 6.62
CA SER A 54 10.21 10.42 7.50
C SER A 54 9.35 10.50 8.76
N ASP A 55 8.13 9.98 8.70
CA ASP A 55 7.20 9.95 9.83
C ASP A 55 7.31 8.65 10.66
N SER A 56 7.94 7.58 10.11
CA SER A 56 8.16 6.30 10.78
C SER A 56 9.40 6.34 11.69
N VAL A 57 9.32 7.07 12.77
CA VAL A 57 10.36 7.13 13.80
C VAL A 57 9.84 6.45 15.06
N TRP A 58 10.52 5.39 15.49
CA TRP A 58 10.12 4.60 16.64
C TRP A 58 10.91 4.99 17.87
N TYR A 59 10.23 5.05 19.01
CA TYR A 59 10.82 5.34 20.31
C TYR A 59 10.48 4.21 21.27
N PHE A 60 11.47 3.78 22.07
CA PHE A 60 11.16 2.95 23.23
C PHE A 60 10.40 3.80 24.26
N THR A 61 9.36 3.24 24.81
CA THR A 61 8.51 3.92 25.79
C THR A 61 9.32 4.19 27.06
N GLU A 62 9.39 5.47 27.49
CA GLU A 62 10.05 5.84 28.73
C GLU A 62 9.22 5.32 29.90
N GLN A 63 9.76 4.36 30.63
CA GLN A 63 9.34 4.02 31.98
C GLN A 63 10.32 4.66 32.98
N ASP A 64 9.93 4.86 34.22
CA ASP A 64 10.78 5.51 35.23
C ASP A 64 12.23 4.96 35.25
N ASP A 65 13.21 5.85 35.35
CA ASP A 65 14.63 5.66 35.00
C ASP A 65 15.35 4.37 35.48
N SER A 66 14.79 3.62 36.40
CA SER A 66 15.42 2.41 36.94
C SER A 66 14.97 1.11 36.22
N GLU A 67 13.81 1.08 35.57
CA GLU A 67 13.27 -0.12 34.88
C GLU A 67 13.46 -0.09 33.37
N ILE A 68 13.71 1.05 32.75
CA ILE A 68 13.92 1.22 31.29
C ILE A 68 15.06 0.36 30.76
N SER A 69 16.12 0.23 31.53
CA SER A 69 17.34 -0.47 31.08
C SER A 69 17.13 -1.99 30.96
N GLU A 70 16.26 -2.58 31.77
CA GLU A 70 16.03 -4.02 31.76
C GLU A 70 15.02 -4.46 30.71
N GLN A 71 13.90 -3.74 30.53
CA GLN A 71 12.89 -4.13 29.52
C GLN A 71 13.33 -3.78 28.10
N ALA A 72 13.97 -2.64 27.88
CA ALA A 72 14.56 -2.32 26.58
C ALA A 72 15.71 -3.28 26.21
N ALA A 73 16.39 -3.88 27.22
CA ALA A 73 17.40 -4.90 27.01
C ALA A 73 16.84 -6.30 26.73
N LEU A 74 15.56 -6.55 27.02
CA LEU A 74 14.95 -7.89 26.93
C LEU A 74 14.19 -8.15 25.62
N HIS A 75 14.14 -7.20 24.68
CA HIS A 75 13.48 -7.46 23.37
C HIS A 75 14.36 -8.36 22.47
N PRO A 76 13.76 -9.15 21.57
CA PRO A 76 14.47 -10.17 20.78
C PRO A 76 15.74 -9.67 20.08
N TRP A 77 15.71 -8.48 19.48
CA TRP A 77 16.83 -7.95 18.69
C TRP A 77 17.73 -6.95 19.43
N SER A 78 17.67 -6.90 20.76
CA SER A 78 18.47 -5.98 21.58
C SER A 78 19.98 -6.10 21.36
N GLN A 79 20.47 -7.27 20.96
CA GLN A 79 21.89 -7.54 20.69
C GLN A 79 22.30 -7.26 19.24
N ASN A 80 21.37 -6.88 18.37
CA ASN A 80 21.65 -6.62 16.97
C ASN A 80 21.74 -5.12 16.71
N ARG A 81 22.52 -4.77 15.70
CA ARG A 81 22.61 -3.39 15.24
C ARG A 81 21.49 -3.11 14.26
N LEU A 82 20.49 -2.40 14.71
CA LEU A 82 19.44 -1.87 13.86
C LEU A 82 19.89 -0.53 13.26
N GLU A 83 19.28 -0.07 12.18
CA GLU A 83 19.61 1.21 11.56
C GLU A 83 19.53 2.35 12.59
N LYS A 84 20.65 3.03 12.81
CA LYS A 84 20.78 4.03 13.88
C LYS A 84 21.08 5.40 13.32
N LYS A 85 20.71 6.40 14.12
CA LYS A 85 21.07 7.79 13.92
C LYS A 85 22.47 8.03 14.50
N HIS A 86 23.37 8.57 13.67
CA HIS A 86 24.74 8.88 14.05
C HIS A 86 24.94 10.41 14.14
N PRO A 87 25.61 10.92 15.18
CA PRO A 87 25.95 12.33 15.25
C PRO A 87 26.97 12.68 14.15
N LEU A 88 26.84 13.88 13.57
CA LEU A 88 27.78 14.40 12.58
C LEU A 88 28.56 15.56 13.18
N PHE A 89 27.99 16.75 13.29
CA PHE A 89 28.53 17.90 13.99
C PHE A 89 27.41 18.88 14.41
N GLY A 90 27.55 19.52 15.53
CA GLY A 90 26.51 20.40 16.09
C GLY A 90 25.22 19.63 16.36
N LYS A 91 24.11 20.09 15.76
CA LYS A 91 22.80 19.41 15.83
C LYS A 91 22.53 18.53 14.61
N LEU A 92 23.49 18.33 13.72
CA LEU A 92 23.37 17.47 12.56
C LEU A 92 23.63 16.02 12.92
N SER A 93 22.89 15.16 12.29
CA SER A 93 23.04 13.70 12.36
C SER A 93 22.70 13.06 11.02
N TYR A 94 23.12 11.83 10.86
CA TYR A 94 22.82 11.06 9.66
C TYR A 94 22.34 9.66 10.01
N ARG A 95 21.61 9.04 9.07
CA ARG A 95 21.27 7.61 9.02
C ARG A 95 21.68 7.05 7.68
N ILE A 96 22.06 5.79 7.66
CA ILE A 96 22.32 5.05 6.43
C ILE A 96 21.28 3.95 6.37
N TYR A 97 20.57 3.86 5.24
CA TYR A 97 19.56 2.85 4.95
C TYR A 97 20.13 1.79 4.01
N GLY A 98 20.15 0.55 4.43
CA GLY A 98 20.73 -0.52 3.64
C GLY A 98 22.25 -0.45 3.53
N PRO A 99 22.88 -1.01 2.52
CA PRO A 99 22.32 -1.57 1.27
C PRO A 99 21.47 -2.81 1.48
N GLU A 100 20.43 -2.94 0.68
CA GLU A 100 19.62 -4.13 0.59
C GLU A 100 19.55 -4.64 -0.85
N TRP A 101 19.73 -5.93 -1.01
CA TRP A 101 19.60 -6.65 -2.27
C TRP A 101 18.49 -7.68 -2.12
N TYR A 102 17.42 -7.51 -2.86
CA TYR A 102 16.28 -8.40 -2.91
C TYR A 102 16.26 -9.16 -4.23
N ASN A 103 15.87 -10.42 -4.18
CA ASN A 103 15.74 -11.30 -5.34
C ASN A 103 14.49 -12.15 -5.20
N SER A 104 13.80 -12.37 -6.32
CA SER A 104 12.73 -13.35 -6.40
C SER A 104 12.73 -14.09 -7.74
N TYR A 105 12.10 -15.25 -7.75
CA TYR A 105 11.85 -16.02 -8.95
C TYR A 105 10.44 -16.57 -8.92
N ASN A 106 9.60 -16.17 -9.88
CA ASN A 106 8.26 -16.68 -10.08
C ASN A 106 8.28 -17.72 -11.21
N THR A 107 7.70 -18.90 -10.99
CA THR A 107 7.75 -19.99 -11.98
C THR A 107 6.79 -19.80 -13.14
N GLU A 108 5.51 -19.52 -12.88
CA GLU A 108 4.43 -19.59 -13.86
C GLU A 108 3.54 -18.35 -13.93
N SER A 109 3.50 -17.53 -12.88
CA SER A 109 2.65 -16.34 -12.81
C SER A 109 3.33 -15.23 -12.03
N PRO A 110 3.13 -13.95 -12.40
CA PRO A 110 3.58 -12.83 -11.58
C PRO A 110 2.99 -12.90 -10.17
N TRP A 111 3.81 -12.61 -9.19
CA TRP A 111 3.39 -12.49 -7.81
C TRP A 111 4.23 -11.45 -7.08
N GLY A 112 3.59 -10.39 -6.60
CA GLY A 112 4.17 -9.35 -5.78
C GLY A 112 3.09 -8.66 -4.96
N GLN A 113 3.47 -8.06 -3.84
CA GLN A 113 2.57 -7.32 -2.97
C GLN A 113 3.36 -6.26 -2.19
N ASN A 114 2.94 -5.01 -2.30
CA ASN A 114 3.59 -3.88 -1.65
C ASN A 114 5.09 -3.74 -2.00
N ASP A 115 5.44 -3.96 -3.25
CA ASP A 115 6.83 -3.99 -3.74
C ASP A 115 7.29 -2.65 -4.36
N GLY A 116 6.50 -1.59 -4.23
CA GLY A 116 6.78 -0.28 -4.81
C GLY A 116 6.82 -0.31 -6.34
N ALA A 117 7.86 0.26 -6.91
CA ALA A 117 8.05 0.31 -8.36
C ALA A 117 8.50 -1.02 -8.98
N MET A 118 8.80 -2.03 -8.18
CA MET A 118 9.28 -3.31 -8.68
C MET A 118 8.13 -4.15 -9.22
N TRP A 119 8.23 -4.52 -10.49
CA TRP A 119 7.37 -5.55 -11.07
C TRP A 119 7.95 -6.94 -10.84
N GLN A 120 7.25 -7.77 -10.09
CA GLN A 120 7.64 -9.17 -9.87
C GLN A 120 6.99 -10.08 -10.91
N GLY A 121 7.46 -9.97 -12.15
CA GLY A 121 7.03 -10.78 -13.30
C GLY A 121 7.41 -12.25 -13.18
N VAL A 122 7.03 -13.05 -14.17
CA VAL A 122 7.49 -14.44 -14.30
C VAL A 122 8.98 -14.48 -14.59
N GLY A 123 9.69 -15.40 -13.96
CA GLY A 123 11.14 -15.52 -14.02
C GLY A 123 11.84 -14.76 -12.91
N TYR A 124 13.08 -14.38 -13.14
CA TYR A 124 13.94 -13.71 -12.19
C TYR A 124 13.64 -12.22 -12.07
N ASN A 125 13.53 -11.76 -10.84
CA ASN A 125 13.37 -10.35 -10.51
C ASN A 125 14.34 -9.99 -9.41
N THR A 126 14.90 -8.78 -9.47
CA THR A 126 15.81 -8.29 -8.43
C THR A 126 15.63 -6.79 -8.23
N SER A 127 15.87 -6.33 -7.03
CA SER A 127 15.93 -4.92 -6.75
C SER A 127 17.06 -4.57 -5.79
N PHE A 128 17.58 -3.36 -5.93
CA PHE A 128 18.68 -2.80 -5.15
C PHE A 128 18.26 -1.47 -4.57
N THR A 129 18.43 -1.30 -3.27
CA THR A 129 18.16 -0.03 -2.61
C THR A 129 19.19 0.27 -1.54
N GLY A 130 19.39 1.50 -1.33
CA GLY A 130 20.17 2.03 -0.25
C GLY A 130 20.12 3.53 -0.29
N GLY A 131 20.49 4.15 0.81
CA GLY A 131 20.45 5.59 0.86
C GLY A 131 20.95 6.14 2.17
N ALA A 132 20.76 7.43 2.32
CA ALA A 132 21.10 8.13 3.53
C ALA A 132 20.11 9.26 3.81
N ARG A 133 19.99 9.58 5.08
CA ARG A 133 19.31 10.79 5.56
C ARG A 133 20.28 11.63 6.36
N ILE A 134 20.29 12.93 6.12
CA ILE A 134 20.93 13.93 6.97
C ILE A 134 19.83 14.78 7.58
N GLU A 135 19.85 14.95 8.89
CA GLU A 135 18.83 15.70 9.60
C GLU A 135 19.44 16.61 10.68
N GLY A 136 18.82 17.76 10.88
CA GLY A 136 19.15 18.71 11.92
C GLY A 136 18.61 20.10 11.65
N TYR A 137 18.45 20.89 12.70
CA TYR A 137 17.86 22.24 12.64
C TYR A 137 16.48 22.28 11.98
N GLY A 138 15.72 21.18 12.08
CA GLY A 138 14.42 21.02 11.43
C GLY A 138 14.47 20.57 9.98
N LEU A 139 15.64 20.54 9.34
CA LEU A 139 15.82 20.06 7.97
C LEU A 139 16.09 18.55 7.97
N GLU A 140 15.44 17.82 7.07
CA GLU A 140 15.62 16.41 6.78
C GLU A 140 15.83 16.24 5.28
N LEU A 141 16.98 15.70 4.89
CA LEU A 141 17.33 15.41 3.50
C LEU A 141 17.52 13.90 3.38
N THR A 142 16.61 13.24 2.70
CA THR A 142 16.67 11.80 2.45
C THR A 142 16.91 11.53 0.96
N PHE A 143 17.88 10.70 0.65
CA PHE A 143 18.08 10.15 -0.68
C PHE A 143 18.09 8.63 -0.58
N LYS A 144 17.04 7.95 -1.10
CA LYS A 144 16.84 6.51 -0.95
C LYS A 144 16.10 5.94 -2.15
N PRO A 145 16.77 5.88 -3.33
CA PRO A 145 16.20 5.37 -4.57
C PRO A 145 16.14 3.85 -4.60
N GLN A 146 15.37 3.32 -5.56
CA GLN A 146 15.25 1.91 -5.90
C GLN A 146 15.63 1.68 -7.37
N LEU A 147 16.46 0.67 -7.64
CA LEU A 147 16.73 0.15 -8.97
C LEU A 147 16.25 -1.30 -9.01
N SER A 148 15.34 -1.63 -9.92
CA SER A 148 14.80 -2.97 -10.06
C SER A 148 14.91 -3.50 -11.48
N PHE A 149 14.97 -4.83 -11.60
CA PHE A 149 14.97 -5.57 -12.86
C PHE A 149 13.91 -6.64 -12.81
N SER A 150 13.18 -6.82 -13.91
CA SER A 150 12.28 -7.95 -14.12
C SER A 150 12.66 -8.69 -15.40
N GLN A 151 12.76 -10.01 -15.31
CA GLN A 151 12.92 -10.87 -16.49
C GLN A 151 11.67 -10.90 -17.34
N ASN A 152 10.47 -10.70 -16.73
CA ASN A 152 9.19 -10.50 -17.40
C ASN A 152 8.87 -11.55 -18.45
N LYS A 153 9.12 -12.85 -18.15
CA LYS A 153 8.79 -13.96 -19.06
C LYS A 153 7.32 -13.96 -19.43
N PRO A 154 6.95 -14.47 -20.61
CA PRO A 154 5.56 -14.62 -21.01
C PRO A 154 4.82 -15.60 -20.07
N TYR A 155 3.54 -15.31 -19.85
CA TYR A 155 2.60 -16.17 -19.13
C TYR A 155 1.18 -15.97 -19.68
N ASP A 156 0.30 -16.90 -19.36
CA ASP A 156 -1.07 -16.85 -19.79
C ASP A 156 -1.93 -15.93 -18.91
N TYR A 157 -2.56 -14.91 -19.51
CA TYR A 157 -3.52 -14.03 -18.85
C TYR A 157 -4.72 -13.74 -19.76
N LYS A 158 -5.76 -13.17 -19.19
CA LYS A 158 -6.95 -12.76 -19.93
C LYS A 158 -6.61 -11.55 -20.79
N THR A 159 -6.77 -11.68 -22.11
CA THR A 159 -6.64 -10.53 -23.02
C THR A 159 -7.72 -9.49 -22.74
N PRO A 160 -7.42 -8.19 -22.84
CA PRO A 160 -8.40 -7.13 -22.64
C PRO A 160 -9.60 -7.26 -23.57
N GLU A 161 -10.80 -7.06 -23.01
CA GLU A 161 -12.05 -7.04 -23.77
C GLU A 161 -12.67 -5.64 -23.69
N GLY A 162 -12.93 -5.02 -24.84
CA GLY A 162 -13.85 -3.91 -24.89
C GLY A 162 -13.31 -2.52 -24.66
N PHE A 163 -12.09 -2.20 -25.08
CA PHE A 163 -11.72 -0.81 -25.29
C PHE A 163 -12.68 -0.21 -26.32
N LYS A 164 -13.66 0.58 -25.84
CA LYS A 164 -14.81 1.05 -26.63
C LYS A 164 -14.46 2.11 -27.67
N ALA A 165 -13.31 2.72 -27.60
CA ALA A 165 -12.93 3.78 -28.53
C ALA A 165 -11.64 3.42 -29.24
N GLU A 166 -11.66 3.27 -30.57
CA GLU A 166 -10.48 2.99 -31.39
C GLU A 166 -9.34 4.00 -31.19
N LYS A 167 -9.68 5.26 -30.92
CA LYS A 167 -8.69 6.32 -30.68
C LYS A 167 -7.86 6.12 -29.40
N TYR A 168 -8.30 5.27 -28.49
CA TYR A 168 -7.60 4.97 -27.23
C TYR A 168 -6.98 3.57 -27.22
N LYS A 169 -7.10 2.83 -28.34
CA LYS A 169 -6.39 1.56 -28.48
C LYS A 169 -4.90 1.84 -28.54
N GLY A 170 -4.19 1.20 -27.65
CA GLY A 170 -2.75 1.25 -27.59
C GLY A 170 -2.21 -0.13 -27.20
N LEU A 171 -1.14 -0.16 -26.48
CA LEU A 171 -0.59 -1.39 -25.93
C LEU A 171 -1.53 -2.04 -24.90
N ALA A 172 -2.54 -1.30 -24.42
CA ALA A 172 -3.60 -1.83 -23.57
C ALA A 172 -4.37 -3.00 -24.18
N ASP A 173 -4.55 -3.06 -25.50
CA ASP A 173 -5.19 -4.20 -26.16
C ASP A 173 -4.43 -5.53 -25.95
N THR A 174 -3.16 -5.46 -25.58
CA THR A 174 -2.29 -6.61 -25.36
C THR A 174 -1.95 -6.78 -23.88
N TYR A 175 -1.53 -5.71 -23.20
CA TYR A 175 -0.91 -5.77 -21.88
C TYR A 175 -1.76 -5.20 -20.76
N GLY A 176 -2.79 -4.42 -21.11
CA GLY A 176 -3.65 -3.75 -20.15
C GLY A 176 -4.59 -4.69 -19.40
N TYR A 177 -5.39 -4.12 -18.53
CA TYR A 177 -6.33 -4.88 -17.72
C TYR A 177 -7.55 -5.32 -18.53
N PHE A 178 -8.01 -6.53 -18.30
CA PHE A 178 -8.96 -7.21 -19.22
C PHE A 178 -10.37 -6.62 -19.22
N TRP A 179 -10.82 -5.92 -18.22
CA TRP A 179 -12.21 -5.47 -18.11
C TRP A 179 -12.41 -3.97 -18.03
N GLY A 180 -11.42 -3.14 -18.16
CA GLY A 180 -11.59 -1.72 -18.02
C GLY A 180 -10.75 -0.88 -18.93
N SER A 181 -11.42 0.08 -19.59
CA SER A 181 -10.80 1.26 -20.19
C SER A 181 -10.65 2.42 -19.19
N ASP A 182 -10.99 2.19 -17.96
CA ASP A 182 -11.12 3.17 -16.86
C ASP A 182 -10.13 2.92 -15.73
N ARG A 183 -9.09 2.14 -16.02
CA ARG A 183 -7.99 1.89 -15.08
C ARG A 183 -6.72 1.49 -15.82
N ASP A 184 -5.67 2.28 -15.66
CA ASP A 184 -4.32 1.91 -16.10
C ASP A 184 -3.73 0.87 -15.14
N LEU A 185 -4.09 -0.39 -15.35
CA LEU A 185 -3.53 -1.51 -14.61
C LEU A 185 -2.94 -2.50 -15.60
N VAL A 186 -1.64 -2.73 -15.50
CA VAL A 186 -0.91 -3.55 -16.47
C VAL A 186 -0.83 -4.99 -15.97
N GLN A 187 -1.20 -5.95 -16.82
CA GLN A 187 -1.04 -7.37 -16.54
C GLN A 187 0.38 -7.86 -16.83
N ARG A 188 1.04 -7.25 -17.84
CA ARG A 188 2.43 -7.52 -18.20
C ARG A 188 3.08 -6.30 -18.84
N PHE A 189 4.29 -5.94 -18.44
CA PHE A 189 5.02 -4.77 -18.93
C PHE A 189 5.82 -5.11 -20.20
N GLY A 190 5.12 -5.32 -21.32
CA GLY A 190 5.73 -5.65 -22.62
C GLY A 190 6.30 -7.06 -22.70
N ASP A 191 7.05 -7.33 -23.77
CA ASP A 191 7.54 -8.69 -24.10
C ASP A 191 8.98 -8.96 -23.69
N THR A 192 9.70 -7.93 -23.24
CA THR A 192 11.12 -8.03 -22.90
C THR A 192 11.37 -7.84 -21.41
N SER A 193 12.53 -8.27 -20.97
CA SER A 193 13.04 -7.90 -19.65
C SER A 193 13.39 -6.41 -19.61
N PHE A 194 13.25 -5.79 -18.43
CA PHE A 194 13.47 -4.36 -18.28
C PHE A 194 14.02 -3.98 -16.91
N TRP A 195 14.64 -2.81 -16.85
CA TRP A 195 15.07 -2.14 -15.64
C TRP A 195 14.14 -0.99 -15.31
N THR A 196 13.86 -0.79 -14.03
CA THR A 196 13.08 0.34 -13.54
C THR A 196 13.89 1.11 -12.51
N TRP A 197 14.02 2.42 -12.73
CA TRP A 197 14.52 3.35 -11.74
C TRP A 197 13.35 4.05 -11.06
N ASP A 198 13.39 4.10 -9.74
CA ASP A 198 12.44 4.86 -8.92
C ASP A 198 13.20 5.70 -7.89
N TYR A 199 12.71 6.90 -7.63
CA TYR A 199 13.31 7.77 -6.62
C TYR A 199 13.04 7.27 -5.18
N GLY A 200 12.13 6.33 -5.01
CA GLY A 200 11.83 5.67 -3.75
C GLY A 200 11.45 6.66 -2.65
N ASP A 201 12.12 6.54 -1.50
CA ASP A 201 11.87 7.41 -0.35
C ASP A 201 12.72 8.70 -0.36
N THR A 202 13.08 9.23 -1.52
CA THR A 202 13.84 10.47 -1.64
C THR A 202 12.96 11.69 -1.33
N GLU A 203 13.39 12.54 -0.41
CA GLU A 203 12.60 13.69 0.05
C GLU A 203 13.48 14.77 0.69
N ILE A 204 13.08 16.02 0.52
CA ILE A 204 13.49 17.18 1.34
C ILE A 204 12.32 17.60 2.23
N ARG A 205 12.55 17.73 3.51
CA ARG A 205 11.54 18.12 4.49
C ARG A 205 12.07 19.12 5.48
N TYR A 206 11.23 20.07 5.86
CA TYR A 206 11.49 20.99 6.96
C TYR A 206 10.39 20.87 8.01
N SER A 207 10.80 20.75 9.27
CA SER A 207 9.88 20.67 10.41
C SER A 207 10.22 21.73 11.43
N TRP A 208 9.20 22.50 11.84
CA TRP A 208 9.27 23.43 12.94
C TRP A 208 8.33 22.97 14.05
N LYS A 209 8.91 22.46 15.13
CA LYS A 209 8.16 21.70 16.14
C LYS A 209 7.44 20.52 15.46
N THR A 210 6.11 20.49 15.51
CA THR A 210 5.27 19.46 14.89
C THR A 210 4.72 19.87 13.52
N LEU A 211 4.82 21.14 13.14
CA LEU A 211 4.48 21.58 11.78
C LEU A 211 5.56 21.11 10.81
N THR A 212 5.15 20.59 9.66
CA THR A 212 6.07 20.03 8.68
C THR A 212 5.62 20.36 7.25
N ILE A 213 6.60 20.53 6.37
CA ILE A 213 6.41 20.65 4.92
C ILE A 213 7.49 19.83 4.23
N GLY A 214 7.13 19.06 3.24
CA GLY A 214 8.03 18.20 2.49
C GLY A 214 7.77 18.24 0.99
N ALA A 215 8.79 17.91 0.22
CA ALA A 215 8.70 17.72 -1.22
C ALA A 215 9.59 16.54 -1.63
N GLY A 216 9.06 15.60 -2.38
CA GLY A 216 9.80 14.40 -2.78
C GLY A 216 8.90 13.27 -3.24
N PHE A 217 9.39 12.05 -3.05
CA PHE A 217 8.80 10.83 -3.62
C PHE A 217 8.39 9.81 -2.56
N GLN A 218 8.68 10.03 -1.27
CA GLN A 218 8.41 9.03 -0.24
C GLN A 218 6.99 8.46 -0.35
N SER A 219 6.90 7.16 -0.42
CA SER A 219 5.61 6.46 -0.43
C SER A 219 4.81 6.79 0.82
N ILE A 220 3.50 6.91 0.63
CA ILE A 220 2.55 7.14 1.72
C ILE A 220 1.89 5.80 2.05
N TRP A 221 1.76 5.52 3.35
CA TRP A 221 0.86 4.48 3.84
C TRP A 221 -0.22 5.15 4.66
N LEU A 222 -1.48 4.93 4.29
CA LEU A 222 -2.63 5.52 4.99
C LEU A 222 -3.43 4.44 5.70
N GLY A 223 -3.77 4.73 6.95
CA GLY A 223 -4.61 3.84 7.75
C GLY A 223 -3.86 2.71 8.43
N PRO A 224 -4.59 1.91 9.22
CA PRO A 224 -4.02 0.88 10.10
C PRO A 224 -3.79 -0.46 9.41
N MET A 225 -4.34 -0.69 8.20
CA MET A 225 -4.25 -1.99 7.53
C MET A 225 -2.80 -2.41 7.32
N TYR A 226 -2.53 -3.69 7.54
CA TYR A 226 -1.20 -4.26 7.46
C TYR A 226 -0.82 -4.68 6.03
N VAL A 227 -1.80 -5.17 5.23
CA VAL A 227 -1.56 -5.68 3.87
C VAL A 227 -2.26 -4.85 2.82
N ASN A 228 -3.55 -4.55 2.98
CA ASN A 228 -4.41 -3.93 1.97
C ASN A 228 -5.10 -2.66 2.48
N PRO A 229 -4.38 -1.57 2.77
CA PRO A 229 -5.01 -0.29 3.07
C PRO A 229 -5.81 0.21 1.86
N LEU A 230 -6.96 0.83 2.12
CA LEU A 230 -7.90 1.15 1.05
C LEU A 230 -7.38 2.25 0.11
N LEU A 231 -6.80 3.33 0.65
CA LEU A 231 -6.44 4.49 -0.17
C LEU A 231 -4.97 4.52 -0.57
N HIS A 232 -4.04 4.23 0.31
CA HIS A 232 -2.62 4.28 -0.03
C HIS A 232 -1.84 3.14 0.61
N SER A 233 -1.09 2.45 -0.24
CA SER A 233 -0.18 1.35 0.09
C SER A 233 1.15 1.54 -0.64
N ASN A 234 1.93 0.50 -0.64
CA ASN A 234 3.18 0.37 -1.39
C ASN A 234 3.04 -0.49 -2.65
N ASN A 235 1.82 -0.69 -3.14
CA ASN A 235 1.60 -1.49 -4.35
C ASN A 235 1.99 -0.77 -5.65
N GLY A 236 2.02 0.57 -5.63
CA GLY A 236 2.39 1.39 -6.79
C GLY A 236 3.77 2.02 -6.66
N ALA A 237 4.35 2.39 -7.82
CA ALA A 237 5.55 3.19 -7.87
C ALA A 237 5.39 4.53 -7.14
N SER A 238 6.49 5.06 -6.60
CA SER A 238 6.49 6.37 -5.97
C SER A 238 6.15 7.48 -7.00
N TYR A 239 5.64 8.60 -6.52
CA TYR A 239 5.31 9.74 -7.36
C TYR A 239 5.75 11.06 -6.69
N PRO A 240 6.12 12.09 -7.49
CA PRO A 240 6.50 13.37 -6.93
C PRO A 240 5.31 14.04 -6.25
N LYS A 241 5.51 14.54 -5.05
CA LYS A 241 4.49 15.21 -4.25
C LYS A 241 5.07 16.31 -3.38
N ILE A 242 4.21 17.23 -2.99
CA ILE A 242 4.43 18.21 -1.93
C ILE A 242 3.38 17.96 -0.88
N ASP A 243 3.79 17.94 0.37
CA ASP A 243 2.90 17.80 1.51
C ASP A 243 3.19 18.83 2.59
N ALA A 244 2.16 19.16 3.39
CA ALA A 244 2.29 20.00 4.57
C ALA A 244 1.27 19.59 5.63
N GLY A 245 1.61 19.84 6.89
CA GLY A 245 0.68 19.56 7.97
C GLY A 245 1.29 19.51 9.35
N LEU A 246 0.62 18.77 10.21
CA LEU A 246 0.96 18.59 11.62
C LEU A 246 1.28 17.11 11.84
N ARG A 247 2.49 16.83 12.32
CA ARG A 247 2.86 15.52 12.87
C ARG A 247 2.11 15.28 14.18
N LYS A 248 2.07 14.04 14.66
CA LYS A 248 1.42 13.66 15.93
C LYS A 248 1.75 14.67 17.04
N GLN A 249 0.72 15.35 17.53
CA GLN A 249 0.84 16.44 18.50
C GLN A 249 -0.13 16.24 19.65
N LYS A 250 0.38 16.25 20.86
CA LYS A 250 -0.44 16.29 22.08
C LYS A 250 -1.15 17.63 22.22
N VAL A 251 -2.45 17.59 22.55
CA VAL A 251 -3.28 18.77 22.73
C VAL A 251 -3.71 18.88 24.18
N ILE A 252 -3.25 19.95 24.83
CA ILE A 252 -3.66 20.31 26.19
C ILE A 252 -4.31 21.69 26.12
N ILE A 253 -5.51 21.84 26.67
CA ILE A 253 -6.20 23.14 26.71
C ILE A 253 -5.44 24.06 27.66
N PRO A 254 -4.90 25.20 27.17
CA PRO A 254 -4.20 26.15 28.02
C PRO A 254 -5.10 26.66 29.17
N LYS A 255 -4.51 26.91 30.35
CA LYS A 255 -5.17 27.40 31.58
C LYS A 255 -6.07 26.40 32.29
N ILE A 256 -6.75 25.47 31.57
CA ILE A 256 -7.61 24.46 32.18
C ILE A 256 -6.84 23.16 32.44
N GLY A 257 -5.79 22.91 31.66
CA GLY A 257 -4.95 21.72 31.80
C GLY A 257 -5.57 20.41 31.26
N TRP A 258 -6.73 20.49 30.60
CA TRP A 258 -7.37 19.28 30.04
C TRP A 258 -6.55 18.72 28.92
N ASP A 259 -6.19 17.46 29.07
CA ASP A 259 -5.58 16.65 28.03
C ASP A 259 -6.67 16.13 27.08
N LEU A 260 -6.63 16.55 25.84
CA LEU A 260 -7.56 16.08 24.80
C LEU A 260 -7.02 14.89 24.01
N GLY A 261 -5.77 14.49 24.26
CA GLY A 261 -5.13 13.43 23.50
C GLY A 261 -4.24 13.97 22.37
N TYR A 262 -4.20 13.26 21.25
CA TYR A 262 -3.30 13.58 20.13
C TYR A 262 -4.08 13.87 18.85
N ILE A 263 -3.54 14.78 18.05
CA ILE A 263 -4.01 15.08 16.70
C ILE A 263 -2.86 14.92 15.70
N GLU A 264 -3.20 14.62 14.47
CA GLU A 264 -2.31 14.62 13.32
C GLU A 264 -3.10 15.09 12.10
N GLY A 265 -2.48 15.84 11.20
CA GLY A 265 -3.13 16.28 9.98
C GLY A 265 -2.11 16.44 8.85
N ARG A 266 -2.43 15.94 7.67
CA ARG A 266 -1.57 16.07 6.49
C ARG A 266 -2.41 16.35 5.26
N ILE A 267 -1.95 17.28 4.45
CA ILE A 267 -2.48 17.60 3.13
C ILE A 267 -1.34 17.43 2.11
N TRP A 268 -1.64 16.87 0.93
CA TRP A 268 -0.64 16.70 -0.12
C TRP A 268 -1.22 16.87 -1.51
N THR A 269 -0.34 17.17 -2.43
CA THR A 269 -0.60 17.15 -3.87
C THR A 269 0.53 16.38 -4.54
N GLY A 270 0.17 15.39 -5.33
CA GLY A 270 1.09 14.57 -6.11
C GLY A 270 0.77 14.58 -7.59
N TYR A 271 1.71 14.13 -8.40
CA TYR A 271 1.62 14.07 -9.85
C TYR A 271 1.79 12.62 -10.29
N LEU A 272 0.71 12.07 -10.85
CA LEU A 272 0.64 10.69 -11.34
C LEU A 272 0.92 10.64 -12.83
N THR A 273 1.40 9.51 -13.29
CA THR A 273 1.71 9.23 -14.69
C THR A 273 1.08 7.91 -15.10
N GLU A 274 0.44 7.87 -16.26
CA GLU A 274 0.00 6.64 -16.89
C GLU A 274 1.20 5.78 -17.32
N SER A 275 0.96 4.50 -17.51
CA SER A 275 1.97 3.60 -18.08
C SER A 275 2.01 3.71 -19.60
N ASP A 276 3.17 3.39 -20.20
CA ASP A 276 3.31 3.28 -21.65
C ASP A 276 2.46 2.15 -22.27
N TYR A 277 1.76 1.39 -21.42
CA TYR A 277 0.97 0.21 -21.81
C TYR A 277 -0.54 0.42 -21.66
N PHE A 278 -0.99 1.65 -21.49
CA PHE A 278 -2.41 1.95 -21.31
C PHE A 278 -3.06 2.40 -22.61
N ASP A 279 -3.06 3.70 -22.93
CA ASP A 279 -3.70 4.20 -24.14
C ASP A 279 -2.73 5.03 -25.02
N ASN A 280 -3.19 5.47 -26.19
CA ASN A 280 -2.40 6.31 -27.09
C ASN A 280 -2.78 7.79 -27.00
N ASN A 281 -3.30 8.24 -25.87
CA ASN A 281 -3.78 9.61 -25.73
C ASN A 281 -2.88 10.44 -24.79
N PRO A 282 -1.84 11.11 -25.30
CA PRO A 282 -0.93 11.89 -24.47
C PRO A 282 -1.58 13.08 -23.76
N SER A 283 -2.86 13.36 -24.02
CA SER A 283 -3.57 14.47 -23.39
C SER A 283 -4.09 14.17 -21.98
N ASN A 284 -4.08 12.91 -21.55
CA ASN A 284 -4.52 12.43 -20.23
C ASN A 284 -3.46 11.64 -19.46
N ASP A 285 -2.25 11.50 -19.99
CA ASP A 285 -1.14 10.74 -19.36
C ASP A 285 -0.81 11.19 -17.94
N HIS A 286 -1.28 12.36 -17.53
CA HIS A 286 -0.92 12.95 -16.24
C HIS A 286 -2.13 13.46 -15.48
N ASN A 287 -2.22 13.03 -14.23
CA ASN A 287 -3.23 13.47 -13.29
C ASN A 287 -2.61 13.99 -12.00
N LEU A 288 -3.31 14.89 -11.31
CA LEU A 288 -2.98 15.28 -9.95
C LEU A 288 -3.77 14.40 -8.99
N ILE A 289 -3.10 13.97 -7.93
CA ILE A 289 -3.74 13.40 -6.76
C ILE A 289 -3.62 14.39 -5.60
N HIS A 290 -4.75 14.82 -5.07
CA HIS A 290 -4.82 15.63 -3.86
C HIS A 290 -5.29 14.77 -2.72
N GLY A 291 -4.66 14.88 -1.56
CA GLY A 291 -5.03 14.10 -0.40
C GLY A 291 -5.12 14.92 0.87
N LEU A 292 -5.93 14.42 1.79
CA LEU A 292 -6.11 14.93 3.14
C LEU A 292 -6.22 13.74 4.09
N SER A 293 -5.51 13.81 5.22
CA SER A 293 -5.65 12.88 6.33
C SER A 293 -5.74 13.67 7.63
N LEU A 294 -6.76 13.39 8.43
CA LEU A 294 -7.00 14.02 9.74
C LEU A 294 -7.24 12.94 10.78
N SER A 295 -6.36 12.87 11.78
CA SER A 295 -6.40 11.84 12.82
C SER A 295 -6.59 12.46 14.20
N TYR A 296 -7.29 11.70 15.05
CA TYR A 296 -7.52 12.05 16.45
C TYR A 296 -7.42 10.80 17.33
N ALA A 297 -6.59 10.87 18.37
CA ALA A 297 -6.48 9.84 19.40
C ALA A 297 -6.89 10.46 20.76
N PRO A 298 -8.15 10.22 21.21
CA PRO A 298 -8.70 10.85 22.40
C PRO A 298 -8.05 10.34 23.69
N SER A 299 -7.75 11.23 24.64
CA SER A 299 -7.18 10.84 25.93
C SER A 299 -8.13 10.02 26.81
N PHE A 300 -9.46 10.23 26.66
CA PHE A 300 -10.48 9.49 27.40
C PHE A 300 -10.73 8.06 26.90
N MET A 301 -10.16 7.69 25.75
CA MET A 301 -10.15 6.32 25.22
C MET A 301 -8.72 5.93 24.81
N PRO A 302 -7.87 5.57 25.78
CA PRO A 302 -6.48 5.24 25.51
C PRO A 302 -6.35 4.14 24.46
N GLY A 303 -5.39 4.31 23.54
CA GLY A 303 -5.12 3.38 22.47
C GLY A 303 -6.02 3.52 21.24
N LEU A 304 -7.15 4.24 21.31
CA LEU A 304 -8.00 4.48 20.16
C LEU A 304 -7.41 5.59 19.26
N THR A 305 -7.37 5.34 17.97
CA THR A 305 -7.09 6.33 16.92
C THR A 305 -8.22 6.31 15.89
N LEU A 306 -8.78 7.47 15.62
CA LEU A 306 -9.75 7.68 14.56
C LEU A 306 -9.12 8.53 13.46
N ASN A 307 -9.42 8.23 12.20
CA ASN A 307 -8.90 9.01 11.09
C ASN A 307 -9.95 9.16 9.99
N ALA A 308 -9.96 10.33 9.36
CA ALA A 308 -10.72 10.63 8.15
C ALA A 308 -9.73 10.97 7.03
N GLN A 309 -9.86 10.28 5.91
CA GLN A 309 -9.00 10.41 4.75
C GLN A 309 -9.82 10.80 3.53
N ARG A 310 -9.23 11.58 2.65
CA ARG A 310 -9.79 11.89 1.33
C ARG A 310 -8.67 11.90 0.30
N THR A 311 -8.96 11.36 -0.87
CA THR A 311 -8.15 11.56 -2.07
C THR A 311 -9.02 12.06 -3.21
N CYS A 312 -8.45 12.84 -4.12
CA CYS A 312 -9.14 13.40 -5.27
C CYS A 312 -8.19 13.38 -6.47
N LEU A 313 -8.57 12.67 -7.51
CA LEU A 313 -7.86 12.67 -8.78
C LEU A 313 -8.51 13.67 -9.72
N VAL A 314 -7.67 14.45 -10.39
CA VAL A 314 -8.09 15.41 -11.41
C VAL A 314 -7.03 15.51 -12.49
N LYS A 315 -7.43 15.84 -13.71
CA LYS A 315 -6.48 16.09 -14.80
C LYS A 315 -5.42 17.11 -14.38
N ALA A 316 -4.15 16.84 -14.69
CA ALA A 316 -3.05 17.72 -14.35
C ALA A 316 -3.20 19.07 -15.04
N SER A 317 -3.43 20.11 -14.26
CA SER A 317 -3.47 21.51 -14.71
C SER A 317 -3.30 22.45 -13.52
N PHE A 318 -2.84 23.66 -13.78
CA PHE A 318 -2.67 24.67 -12.74
C PHE A 318 -3.98 25.07 -12.04
N LYS A 319 -5.09 25.09 -12.80
CA LYS A 319 -6.43 25.37 -12.26
C LYS A 319 -6.88 24.30 -11.26
N ASN A 320 -6.49 23.07 -11.49
CA ASN A 320 -6.92 21.93 -10.69
C ASN A 320 -6.13 21.79 -9.38
N LEU A 321 -5.07 22.55 -9.15
CA LEU A 321 -4.42 22.66 -7.84
C LEU A 321 -5.39 23.11 -6.74
N ALA A 322 -6.45 23.85 -7.09
CA ALA A 322 -7.47 24.26 -6.13
C ALA A 322 -8.27 23.10 -5.51
N TYR A 323 -8.25 21.89 -6.09
CA TYR A 323 -8.90 20.71 -5.53
C TYR A 323 -8.18 20.13 -4.32
N VAL A 324 -7.00 20.61 -4.00
CA VAL A 324 -6.33 20.32 -2.72
C VAL A 324 -7.20 20.74 -1.53
N ILE A 325 -8.00 21.80 -1.68
CA ILE A 325 -8.99 22.21 -0.69
C ILE A 325 -10.29 21.46 -0.98
N PRO A 326 -10.83 20.66 -0.04
CA PRO A 326 -12.09 19.96 -0.22
C PRO A 326 -13.22 20.94 -0.56
N LYS A 327 -13.83 20.78 -1.72
CA LYS A 327 -15.01 21.55 -2.11
C LYS A 327 -16.26 20.79 -1.67
N TYR A 328 -17.06 21.39 -0.81
CA TYR A 328 -18.32 20.83 -0.30
C TYR A 328 -19.48 20.89 -1.29
N LYS A 329 -19.36 21.64 -2.35
CA LYS A 329 -20.37 21.63 -3.40
C LYS A 329 -19.95 20.56 -4.43
N ASN A 330 -20.52 19.40 -4.25
CA ASN A 330 -20.70 18.49 -5.36
C ASN A 330 -21.63 19.22 -6.35
N THR A 331 -21.05 19.82 -7.36
CA THR A 331 -21.84 20.47 -8.42
C THR A 331 -22.44 19.42 -9.33
N GLY A 332 -22.66 18.22 -8.86
CA GLY A 332 -23.51 17.13 -9.37
C GLY A 332 -23.65 16.97 -10.88
N LEU A 333 -22.87 17.64 -11.65
CA LEU A 333 -22.90 17.65 -13.10
C LEU A 333 -21.50 17.87 -13.59
N VAL A 334 -21.04 16.92 -14.32
CA VAL A 334 -20.01 16.92 -15.33
C VAL A 334 -19.71 18.34 -15.82
N THR A 335 -18.96 19.09 -15.06
CA THR A 335 -18.19 20.17 -15.65
C THR A 335 -17.03 19.44 -16.34
N GLY A 336 -16.75 19.65 -17.62
CA GLY A 336 -15.80 18.90 -18.46
C GLY A 336 -14.35 18.78 -17.97
N ASN A 337 -14.14 18.89 -16.68
CA ASN A 337 -12.89 18.73 -15.94
C ASN A 337 -12.97 17.55 -14.96
N GLY A 338 -13.68 16.48 -15.23
CA GLY A 338 -13.82 15.30 -14.39
C GLY A 338 -12.99 15.22 -13.11
N GLU A 339 -13.58 14.78 -12.03
CA GLU A 339 -12.87 14.50 -10.77
C GLU A 339 -13.29 13.14 -10.24
N ASP A 340 -12.37 12.43 -9.60
CA ASP A 340 -12.61 11.17 -8.90
C ASP A 340 -12.28 11.38 -7.41
N GLN A 341 -13.25 11.24 -6.52
CA GLN A 341 -13.06 11.48 -5.09
C GLN A 341 -13.34 10.23 -4.29
N LYS A 342 -12.37 9.82 -3.50
CA LYS A 342 -12.48 8.71 -2.57
C LYS A 342 -12.28 9.19 -1.14
N MET A 343 -13.06 8.62 -0.23
CA MET A 343 -12.95 8.89 1.21
C MET A 343 -12.76 7.59 1.96
N ALA A 344 -12.07 7.64 3.09
CA ALA A 344 -12.06 6.54 4.04
C ALA A 344 -12.14 7.06 5.48
N LEU A 345 -12.88 6.33 6.29
CA LEU A 345 -12.90 6.48 7.75
C LEU A 345 -12.19 5.26 8.32
N THR A 346 -11.24 5.49 9.22
CA THR A 346 -10.49 4.40 9.85
C THR A 346 -10.55 4.48 11.36
N ALA A 347 -10.51 3.34 11.99
CA ALA A 347 -10.39 3.21 13.44
C ALA A 347 -9.33 2.14 13.75
N ASP A 348 -8.49 2.44 14.72
CA ASP A 348 -7.46 1.56 15.25
C ASP A 348 -7.52 1.63 16.78
N TRP A 349 -7.62 0.48 17.42
CA TRP A 349 -7.69 0.41 18.88
C TRP A 349 -6.66 -0.58 19.42
N LEU A 350 -5.62 -0.02 19.99
CA LEU A 350 -4.50 -0.73 20.59
C LEU A 350 -4.75 -0.94 22.09
N PHE A 351 -4.57 -2.16 22.58
CA PHE A 351 -4.65 -2.56 23.98
C PHE A 351 -3.29 -3.10 24.46
N PRO A 352 -2.36 -2.23 24.87
CA PRO A 352 -0.98 -2.67 25.19
C PRO A 352 -0.89 -3.70 26.31
N GLU A 353 -1.71 -3.57 27.34
CA GLU A 353 -1.73 -4.53 28.45
C GLU A 353 -2.09 -5.96 28.01
N ALA A 354 -2.85 -6.06 26.91
CA ALA A 354 -3.22 -7.31 26.30
C ALA A 354 -2.32 -7.71 25.14
N GLY A 355 -1.44 -6.82 24.64
CA GLY A 355 -0.69 -7.04 23.39
C GLY A 355 -1.62 -7.25 22.20
N PHE A 356 -2.72 -6.52 22.13
CA PHE A 356 -3.79 -6.73 21.15
C PHE A 356 -4.17 -5.44 20.45
N GLU A 357 -4.46 -5.53 19.16
CA GLU A 357 -4.91 -4.44 18.32
C GLU A 357 -6.05 -4.91 17.43
N VAL A 358 -7.11 -4.11 17.32
CA VAL A 358 -8.19 -4.30 16.36
C VAL A 358 -8.34 -3.03 15.53
N TYR A 359 -8.50 -3.18 14.23
CA TYR A 359 -8.55 -2.03 13.34
C TYR A 359 -9.47 -2.27 12.14
N GLY A 360 -9.89 -1.18 11.49
CA GLY A 360 -10.72 -1.25 10.31
C GLY A 360 -10.75 0.04 9.52
N GLU A 361 -11.11 -0.11 8.26
CA GLU A 361 -11.28 0.99 7.29
C GLU A 361 -12.61 0.82 6.57
N LEU A 362 -13.33 1.94 6.38
CA LEU A 362 -14.53 2.06 5.57
C LEU A 362 -14.26 3.09 4.48
N GLY A 363 -14.12 2.63 3.23
CA GLY A 363 -13.95 3.48 2.06
C GLY A 363 -15.27 3.73 1.34
N ILE A 364 -15.42 4.92 0.77
CA ILE A 364 -16.58 5.34 -0.01
C ILE A 364 -16.09 6.07 -1.25
N ASP A 365 -16.68 5.75 -2.39
CA ASP A 365 -16.43 6.35 -3.68
C ASP A 365 -17.74 6.80 -4.31
N ASP A 366 -17.73 7.94 -5.02
CA ASP A 366 -18.88 8.45 -5.79
C ASP A 366 -20.25 8.24 -5.13
N PHE A 367 -20.44 8.90 -4.03
CA PHE A 367 -21.67 8.77 -3.27
C PHE A 367 -22.79 9.63 -3.85
N LEU A 368 -23.71 9.06 -4.61
CA LEU A 368 -25.15 9.37 -4.66
C LEU A 368 -25.88 8.77 -5.86
N PRO A 369 -26.95 8.02 -5.66
CA PRO A 369 -27.97 7.87 -6.70
C PRO A 369 -28.56 9.24 -7.03
N SER A 370 -28.58 9.61 -8.30
CA SER A 370 -29.13 10.89 -8.76
C SER A 370 -30.59 11.07 -8.32
N GLY A 371 -30.95 12.25 -7.87
CA GLY A 371 -32.32 12.64 -7.58
C GLY A 371 -32.82 12.48 -6.15
N THR A 372 -31.97 12.02 -5.22
CA THR A 372 -32.30 11.93 -3.79
C THR A 372 -31.45 12.89 -2.95
N SER A 373 -31.90 13.27 -1.78
CA SER A 373 -31.07 14.02 -0.83
C SER A 373 -29.98 13.09 -0.27
N TYR A 374 -28.84 13.66 0.13
CA TYR A 374 -27.73 12.90 0.76
C TYR A 374 -28.23 12.05 1.93
N PHE A 375 -29.07 12.62 2.79
CA PHE A 375 -29.59 11.91 3.95
C PHE A 375 -30.47 10.72 3.56
N GLN A 376 -31.39 10.90 2.59
CA GLN A 376 -32.25 9.81 2.12
C GLN A 376 -31.47 8.70 1.42
N SER A 377 -30.45 9.06 0.64
CA SER A 377 -29.56 8.08 0.00
C SER A 377 -28.79 7.27 1.04
N TYR A 378 -28.25 7.92 2.05
CA TYR A 378 -27.56 7.26 3.16
C TYR A 378 -28.46 6.32 3.94
N MET A 379 -29.69 6.73 4.23
CA MET A 379 -30.64 5.90 4.95
C MET A 379 -31.08 4.68 4.13
N ARG A 380 -31.17 4.80 2.82
CA ARG A 380 -31.62 3.72 1.94
C ARG A 380 -30.50 2.78 1.51
N TRP A 381 -29.32 3.33 1.21
CA TRP A 381 -28.17 2.57 0.69
C TRP A 381 -26.87 2.96 1.40
N PRO A 382 -26.74 2.64 2.69
CA PRO A 382 -25.56 3.07 3.48
C PRO A 382 -24.23 2.52 2.98
N PHE A 383 -24.27 1.43 2.21
CA PHE A 383 -23.09 0.76 1.68
C PHE A 383 -22.98 0.85 0.16
N HIS A 384 -23.63 1.82 -0.47
CA HIS A 384 -23.80 1.94 -1.93
C HIS A 384 -22.48 1.73 -2.70
N THR A 385 -21.44 2.51 -2.43
CA THR A 385 -20.11 2.37 -3.05
C THR A 385 -19.04 2.01 -2.02
N ALA A 386 -19.47 1.45 -0.89
CA ALA A 386 -18.58 1.17 0.21
C ALA A 386 -17.65 -0.01 -0.07
N THR A 387 -16.42 0.17 0.32
CA THR A 387 -15.41 -0.89 0.47
C THR A 387 -14.95 -0.89 1.92
N TYR A 388 -14.60 -2.05 2.47
CA TYR A 388 -14.21 -2.14 3.86
C TYR A 388 -13.12 -3.18 4.08
N ALA A 389 -12.33 -2.90 5.10
CA ALA A 389 -11.29 -3.80 5.55
C ALA A 389 -11.28 -3.83 7.08
N VAL A 390 -11.04 -4.99 7.65
CA VAL A 390 -10.90 -5.18 9.09
C VAL A 390 -9.73 -6.09 9.38
N GLY A 391 -9.08 -5.86 10.50
CA GLY A 391 -7.96 -6.68 10.93
C GLY A 391 -7.80 -6.73 12.44
N LEU A 392 -7.02 -7.67 12.86
CA LEU A 392 -6.61 -7.81 14.26
C LEU A 392 -5.17 -8.31 14.33
N ARG A 393 -4.48 -7.89 15.38
CA ARG A 393 -3.13 -8.35 15.70
C ARG A 393 -3.06 -8.75 17.17
N LYS A 394 -2.31 -9.79 17.46
CA LYS A 394 -2.10 -10.27 18.81
C LYS A 394 -0.66 -10.70 19.01
N GLU A 395 0.03 -10.06 19.93
CA GLU A 395 1.35 -10.44 20.40
C GLU A 395 1.25 -11.38 21.59
N PHE A 396 2.15 -12.35 21.66
CA PHE A 396 2.29 -13.27 22.78
C PHE A 396 3.72 -13.20 23.33
N ASN A 397 3.81 -12.86 24.60
CA ASN A 397 5.04 -12.89 25.39
C ASN A 397 5.24 -14.25 26.04
N HIS A 398 6.45 -14.78 25.99
CA HIS A 398 6.80 -16.09 26.54
C HIS A 398 7.55 -15.92 27.86
N LYS A 399 6.88 -16.14 29.01
CA LYS A 399 7.43 -15.93 30.37
C LYS A 399 8.81 -16.54 30.61
N ASN A 400 9.06 -17.72 30.06
CA ASN A 400 10.32 -18.46 30.23
C ASN A 400 11.37 -18.16 29.13
N MET A 401 11.02 -17.36 28.13
CA MET A 401 11.86 -17.01 26.99
C MET A 401 11.65 -15.52 26.63
N PRO A 402 12.16 -14.59 27.43
CA PRO A 402 11.86 -13.15 27.27
C PRO A 402 12.34 -12.57 25.93
N TYR A 403 13.32 -13.22 25.27
CA TYR A 403 13.79 -12.85 23.93
C TYR A 403 13.01 -13.51 22.80
N LEU A 404 11.91 -14.18 23.10
CA LEU A 404 11.03 -14.80 22.12
C LEU A 404 9.68 -14.09 22.16
N LYS A 405 9.26 -13.55 21.02
CA LYS A 405 7.93 -12.96 20.84
C LYS A 405 7.26 -13.58 19.63
N THR A 406 5.97 -13.80 19.72
CA THR A 406 5.19 -14.25 18.58
C THR A 406 4.03 -13.31 18.32
N GLU A 407 3.63 -13.19 17.07
CA GLU A 407 2.56 -12.32 16.63
C GLU A 407 1.64 -13.06 15.67
N LEU A 408 0.35 -12.90 15.83
CA LEU A 408 -0.67 -13.35 14.91
C LEU A 408 -1.36 -12.15 14.30
N ILE A 409 -1.49 -12.13 12.96
CA ILE A 409 -2.13 -11.06 12.19
C ILE A 409 -3.23 -11.69 11.34
N PHE A 410 -4.42 -11.12 11.40
CA PHE A 410 -5.52 -11.48 10.51
C PHE A 410 -6.08 -10.23 9.85
N GLU A 411 -6.31 -10.30 8.52
CA GLU A 411 -7.00 -9.25 7.77
C GLU A 411 -8.05 -9.81 6.82
N TRP A 412 -9.13 -9.08 6.70
CA TRP A 412 -10.16 -9.28 5.70
C TRP A 412 -10.47 -7.97 4.99
N ASN A 413 -10.44 -8.01 3.67
CA ASN A 413 -10.77 -6.88 2.81
C ASN A 413 -11.90 -7.28 1.89
N ASN A 414 -12.87 -6.40 1.70
CA ASN A 414 -13.94 -6.53 0.72
C ASN A 414 -14.14 -5.22 -0.03
N SER A 415 -13.87 -5.25 -1.32
CA SER A 415 -14.04 -4.14 -2.26
C SER A 415 -15.03 -4.48 -3.37
N GLU A 416 -15.89 -5.46 -3.15
CA GLU A 416 -17.01 -5.76 -4.05
C GLU A 416 -18.11 -4.71 -3.86
N PRO A 417 -18.76 -4.23 -4.94
CA PRO A 417 -19.86 -3.29 -4.81
C PRO A 417 -21.01 -3.89 -3.99
N SER A 418 -21.74 -3.03 -3.31
CA SER A 418 -22.96 -3.41 -2.60
C SER A 418 -24.04 -3.93 -3.56
N GLN A 419 -25.03 -4.65 -3.03
CA GLN A 419 -26.06 -5.31 -3.82
C GLN A 419 -26.83 -4.36 -4.74
N ASP A 420 -27.10 -3.13 -4.32
CA ASP A 420 -27.78 -2.12 -5.12
C ASP A 420 -26.93 -1.57 -6.27
N TYR A 421 -25.59 -1.71 -6.19
CA TYR A 421 -24.66 -1.25 -7.22
C TYR A 421 -24.16 -2.38 -8.15
N GLN A 422 -24.41 -3.61 -7.82
CA GLN A 422 -23.96 -4.80 -8.61
C GLN A 422 -24.52 -4.83 -10.03
N PHE A 423 -25.60 -4.11 -10.31
CA PHE A 423 -26.14 -3.94 -11.66
C PHE A 423 -25.24 -3.10 -12.58
N TRP A 424 -24.31 -2.33 -12.03
CA TRP A 424 -23.33 -1.54 -12.77
C TRP A 424 -22.07 -2.36 -12.96
N ALA A 425 -22.08 -3.25 -13.94
CA ALA A 425 -21.03 -4.25 -14.18
C ALA A 425 -19.61 -3.72 -14.35
N THR A 426 -19.43 -2.41 -14.43
CA THR A 426 -18.13 -1.75 -14.64
C THR A 426 -17.62 -0.98 -13.43
N TYR A 427 -18.39 -0.92 -12.35
CA TYR A 427 -17.95 -0.21 -11.14
C TYR A 427 -16.82 -0.96 -10.43
N ASN A 428 -15.83 -0.19 -10.02
CA ASN A 428 -14.70 -0.66 -9.24
C ASN A 428 -14.10 0.53 -8.50
N PHE A 429 -13.84 0.37 -7.22
CA PHE A 429 -13.26 1.42 -6.37
C PHE A 429 -11.93 1.99 -6.91
N GLY A 430 -11.19 1.23 -7.73
CA GLY A 430 -9.93 1.68 -8.35
C GLY A 430 -10.08 2.28 -9.75
N GLY A 431 -11.28 2.29 -10.35
CA GLY A 431 -11.54 2.81 -11.71
C GLY A 431 -12.42 4.04 -11.71
N HIS A 432 -12.35 4.86 -12.78
CA HIS A 432 -13.25 6.01 -12.94
C HIS A 432 -13.46 6.37 -14.41
N HIS A 433 -14.70 6.60 -14.81
CA HIS A 433 -15.09 6.82 -16.21
C HIS A 433 -14.62 8.16 -16.83
N GLN A 434 -14.24 9.14 -16.02
CA GLN A 434 -13.74 10.45 -16.48
C GLN A 434 -12.23 10.59 -16.28
N ILE A 435 -11.68 10.01 -15.23
CA ILE A 435 -10.24 9.93 -14.98
C ILE A 435 -9.81 8.50 -15.28
N ILE A 436 -9.70 8.19 -16.58
CA ILE A 436 -9.55 6.80 -17.06
C ILE A 436 -8.25 6.11 -16.64
N GLN A 437 -7.22 6.88 -16.24
CA GLN A 437 -6.07 6.32 -15.55
C GLN A 437 -6.49 5.53 -14.30
N GLY A 438 -7.58 5.97 -13.64
CA GLY A 438 -8.02 5.39 -12.38
C GLY A 438 -7.04 5.61 -11.23
N TYR A 439 -7.19 4.84 -10.16
CA TYR A 439 -6.41 4.99 -8.92
C TYR A 439 -5.07 4.25 -9.00
N THR A 440 -4.24 4.64 -9.96
CA THR A 440 -2.97 3.98 -10.32
C THR A 440 -1.85 4.97 -10.55
N ASN A 441 -0.62 4.47 -10.56
CA ASN A 441 0.57 5.19 -11.03
C ASN A 441 1.46 4.21 -11.79
N ARG A 442 1.85 4.57 -13.02
CA ARG A 442 2.68 3.73 -13.91
C ARG A 442 2.17 2.29 -14.05
N GLY A 443 0.86 2.12 -14.21
CA GLY A 443 0.25 0.81 -14.41
C GLY A 443 0.08 -0.06 -13.17
N GLN A 444 0.30 0.51 -11.97
CA GLN A 444 0.19 -0.18 -10.68
C GLN A 444 -0.79 0.56 -9.76
N THR A 445 -1.55 -0.18 -8.95
CA THR A 445 -2.52 0.40 -8.02
C THR A 445 -1.87 1.16 -6.88
N LEU A 446 -2.47 2.29 -6.45
CA LEU A 446 -1.97 3.10 -5.32
C LEU A 446 -2.42 2.57 -3.95
N GLY A 447 -3.55 1.91 -3.87
CA GLY A 447 -4.12 1.42 -2.62
C GLY A 447 -4.15 -0.10 -2.55
N SER A 448 -5.30 -0.66 -2.18
CA SER A 448 -5.48 -2.10 -2.04
C SER A 448 -5.16 -2.88 -3.31
N GLY A 449 -4.45 -3.99 -3.19
CA GLY A 449 -4.24 -4.94 -4.29
C GLY A 449 -5.48 -5.78 -4.66
N CYS A 450 -6.63 -5.53 -4.02
CA CYS A 450 -7.86 -6.33 -4.15
C CYS A 450 -9.10 -5.51 -4.49
N TYR A 451 -8.98 -4.43 -5.26
CA TYR A 451 -10.14 -3.68 -5.71
C TYR A 451 -11.07 -4.52 -6.59
N GLY A 452 -12.38 -4.42 -6.33
CA GLY A 452 -13.42 -5.17 -7.04
C GLY A 452 -13.53 -6.64 -6.62
N GLY A 453 -12.89 -7.01 -5.53
CA GLY A 453 -12.88 -8.38 -5.02
C GLY A 453 -12.82 -8.47 -3.51
N ASN A 454 -12.46 -9.63 -2.99
CA ASN A 454 -12.27 -9.84 -1.55
C ASN A 454 -11.00 -10.65 -1.27
N SER A 455 -10.41 -10.41 -0.10
CA SER A 455 -9.23 -11.13 0.35
C SER A 455 -9.28 -11.44 1.84
N GLN A 456 -8.65 -12.53 2.21
CA GLN A 456 -8.37 -12.92 3.59
C GLN A 456 -6.88 -13.25 3.72
N TYR A 457 -6.29 -12.82 4.81
CA TYR A 457 -4.88 -13.00 5.10
C TYR A 457 -4.67 -13.38 6.55
N LEU A 458 -3.82 -14.35 6.80
CA LEU A 458 -3.41 -14.77 8.13
C LEU A 458 -1.88 -14.92 8.11
N GLU A 459 -1.20 -14.29 9.07
CA GLU A 459 0.25 -14.39 9.24
C GLU A 459 0.59 -14.70 10.70
N TYR A 460 1.57 -15.57 10.89
CA TYR A 460 2.18 -15.88 12.17
C TYR A 460 3.65 -15.55 12.12
N ASN A 461 4.09 -14.66 13.00
CA ASN A 461 5.48 -14.19 13.11
C ASN A 461 6.12 -14.74 14.39
N LEU A 462 7.32 -15.24 14.26
CA LEU A 462 8.19 -15.66 15.36
C LEU A 462 9.45 -14.82 15.36
N TYR A 463 9.63 -13.99 16.39
CA TYR A 463 10.81 -13.15 16.59
C TYR A 463 11.72 -13.77 17.66
N TYR A 464 13.00 -13.93 17.33
CA TYR A 464 14.02 -14.53 18.20
C TYR A 464 15.35 -13.74 18.07
N PRO A 465 16.33 -13.91 18.97
CA PRO A 465 17.53 -13.05 19.02
C PRO A 465 18.31 -12.94 17.71
N LYS A 466 18.27 -13.97 16.90
CA LYS A 466 19.00 -14.04 15.63
C LYS A 466 18.12 -13.80 14.40
N GLY A 467 16.90 -13.32 14.55
CA GLY A 467 16.07 -13.02 13.40
C GLY A 467 14.57 -13.19 13.61
N MET A 468 13.86 -13.44 12.53
CA MET A 468 12.44 -13.74 12.53
C MET A 468 12.09 -14.78 11.47
N THR A 469 10.97 -15.45 11.70
CA THR A 469 10.33 -16.33 10.71
C THR A 469 8.86 -16.02 10.66
N SER A 470 8.36 -15.77 9.44
CA SER A 470 6.94 -15.57 9.17
C SER A 470 6.38 -16.78 8.43
N LEU A 471 5.18 -17.19 8.79
CA LEU A 471 4.36 -18.14 8.04
C LEU A 471 3.04 -17.46 7.71
N PHE A 472 2.61 -17.51 6.46
CA PHE A 472 1.38 -16.85 6.05
C PHE A 472 0.57 -17.69 5.07
N VAL A 473 -0.73 -17.48 5.12
CA VAL A 473 -1.70 -18.05 4.18
C VAL A 473 -2.71 -16.99 3.80
N GLY A 474 -3.12 -16.99 2.56
CA GLY A 474 -4.13 -16.06 2.12
C GLY A 474 -4.96 -16.56 0.95
N ARG A 475 -6.05 -15.86 0.75
CA ARG A 475 -6.96 -16.05 -0.36
C ARG A 475 -7.34 -14.69 -0.93
N ASN A 476 -7.44 -14.63 -2.25
CA ASN A 476 -7.88 -13.44 -2.95
C ASN A 476 -8.76 -13.86 -4.14
N ASN A 477 -9.96 -13.27 -4.23
CA ASN A 477 -10.82 -13.34 -5.41
C ASN A 477 -10.83 -11.98 -6.10
N PRO A 478 -9.88 -11.69 -6.96
CA PRO A 478 -9.85 -10.42 -7.68
C PRO A 478 -11.02 -10.34 -8.66
N ASP A 479 -11.50 -9.12 -8.90
CA ASP A 479 -12.50 -8.83 -9.93
C ASP A 479 -13.83 -9.60 -9.82
N ASN A 480 -14.16 -10.10 -8.65
CA ASN A 480 -15.38 -10.87 -8.43
C ASN A 480 -16.63 -10.03 -8.73
N ALA A 481 -16.59 -8.74 -8.47
CA ALA A 481 -17.64 -7.79 -8.79
C ALA A 481 -17.92 -7.71 -10.30
N TYR A 482 -16.88 -7.70 -11.14
CA TYR A 482 -17.03 -7.71 -12.59
C TYR A 482 -17.69 -8.99 -13.08
N ILE A 483 -17.24 -10.13 -12.57
CA ILE A 483 -17.80 -11.43 -12.94
C ILE A 483 -19.25 -11.55 -12.52
N PHE A 484 -19.59 -11.08 -11.34
CA PHE A 484 -20.98 -11.04 -10.86
C PHE A 484 -21.85 -10.12 -11.74
N GLY A 485 -21.38 -8.92 -12.06
CA GLY A 485 -22.07 -8.00 -12.96
C GLY A 485 -22.30 -8.61 -14.35
N LYS A 486 -21.32 -9.34 -14.90
CA LYS A 486 -21.52 -10.10 -16.15
C LYS A 486 -22.57 -11.19 -16.01
N ALA A 487 -22.61 -11.91 -14.88
CA ALA A 487 -23.62 -12.92 -14.60
C ALA A 487 -25.03 -12.31 -14.54
N VAL A 488 -25.18 -11.17 -13.86
CA VAL A 488 -26.44 -10.42 -13.78
C VAL A 488 -26.90 -9.95 -15.15
N ASN A 489 -26.03 -9.31 -15.93
CA ASN A 489 -26.36 -8.77 -17.24
C ASN A 489 -26.67 -9.85 -18.28
N ALA A 490 -26.15 -11.05 -18.11
CA ALA A 490 -26.43 -12.21 -18.96
C ALA A 490 -27.60 -13.07 -18.44
N SER A 491 -28.25 -12.65 -17.35
CA SER A 491 -29.35 -13.38 -16.75
C SER A 491 -30.58 -13.34 -17.66
N ALA A 492 -31.22 -14.50 -17.85
CA ALA A 492 -32.52 -14.59 -18.45
C ALA A 492 -33.60 -14.47 -17.37
N VAL A 493 -34.70 -13.84 -17.70
CA VAL A 493 -35.92 -13.93 -16.90
C VAL A 493 -36.64 -15.20 -17.32
N ASP A 494 -36.93 -16.11 -16.39
CA ASP A 494 -37.69 -17.31 -16.70
C ASP A 494 -39.16 -16.95 -17.01
N LYS A 495 -39.90 -17.92 -17.48
CA LYS A 495 -41.33 -17.77 -17.82
C LYS A 495 -42.22 -17.35 -16.64
N ASN A 496 -41.69 -17.39 -15.40
CA ASN A 496 -42.37 -16.97 -14.17
C ASN A 496 -41.90 -15.59 -13.70
N GLY A 497 -41.02 -14.92 -14.44
CA GLY A 497 -40.46 -13.62 -14.06
C GLY A 497 -39.28 -13.68 -13.08
N ASN A 498 -38.72 -14.86 -12.79
CA ASN A 498 -37.58 -14.99 -11.88
C ASN A 498 -36.26 -14.76 -12.62
N TYR A 499 -35.35 -14.03 -12.02
CA TYR A 499 -33.99 -13.88 -12.52
C TYR A 499 -33.20 -15.16 -12.31
N MET A 500 -32.68 -15.70 -13.40
CA MET A 500 -31.75 -16.83 -13.38
C MET A 500 -30.35 -16.33 -13.73
N LEU A 501 -29.45 -16.30 -12.75
CA LEU A 501 -28.06 -15.97 -13.00
C LEU A 501 -27.44 -16.94 -14.01
N SER A 502 -26.68 -16.40 -14.96
CA SER A 502 -26.03 -17.23 -15.97
C SER A 502 -24.97 -18.14 -15.33
N ALA A 503 -25.20 -19.46 -15.38
CA ALA A 503 -24.26 -20.44 -14.86
C ALA A 503 -22.86 -20.33 -15.50
N LYS A 504 -22.78 -19.84 -16.72
CA LYS A 504 -21.53 -19.53 -17.41
C LYS A 504 -20.65 -18.59 -16.60
N TYR A 505 -21.22 -17.49 -16.08
CA TYR A 505 -20.44 -16.49 -15.34
C TYR A 505 -20.25 -16.85 -13.89
N LEU A 506 -21.16 -17.60 -13.27
CA LEU A 506 -20.99 -18.09 -11.91
C LEU A 506 -19.76 -19.00 -11.72
N THR A 507 -19.29 -19.63 -12.80
CA THR A 507 -18.07 -20.44 -12.79
C THR A 507 -16.84 -19.69 -13.34
N ALA A 508 -17.01 -18.45 -13.78
CA ALA A 508 -15.95 -17.65 -14.41
C ALA A 508 -15.11 -16.84 -13.40
N PHE A 509 -15.23 -17.08 -12.10
CA PHE A 509 -14.43 -16.38 -11.10
C PHE A 509 -12.95 -16.82 -11.13
N LYS A 510 -12.06 -15.91 -10.77
CA LYS A 510 -10.66 -16.21 -10.50
C LYS A 510 -10.45 -16.30 -8.98
N GLY A 511 -9.69 -17.27 -8.54
CA GLY A 511 -9.30 -17.40 -7.15
C GLY A 511 -7.79 -17.61 -7.04
N ASN A 512 -7.15 -16.87 -6.15
CA ASN A 512 -5.77 -17.07 -5.77
C ASN A 512 -5.76 -17.60 -4.34
N PHE A 513 -5.12 -18.75 -4.10
CA PHE A 513 -4.86 -19.30 -2.78
C PHE A 513 -3.36 -19.45 -2.63
N TYR A 514 -2.80 -18.87 -1.59
CA TYR A 514 -1.37 -18.89 -1.38
C TYR A 514 -0.99 -19.22 0.05
N ILE A 515 0.13 -19.90 0.18
CA ILE A 515 0.78 -20.20 1.44
C ILE A 515 2.28 -19.95 1.29
N GLY A 516 2.90 -19.38 2.27
CA GLY A 516 4.33 -19.11 2.22
C GLY A 516 4.96 -18.98 3.58
N GLY A 517 6.28 -18.89 3.57
CA GLY A 517 7.08 -18.58 4.73
C GLY A 517 8.34 -17.85 4.34
N GLU A 518 8.76 -16.96 5.20
CA GLU A 518 9.98 -16.17 5.05
C GLU A 518 10.76 -16.22 6.34
N THR A 519 12.08 -16.23 6.25
CA THR A 519 12.96 -16.08 7.40
C THR A 519 13.98 -14.99 7.12
N LYS A 520 14.31 -14.19 8.12
CA LYS A 520 15.44 -13.26 8.10
C LYS A 520 16.33 -13.55 9.31
N TYR A 521 17.61 -13.71 9.06
CA TYR A 521 18.58 -14.14 10.04
C TYR A 521 19.75 -13.17 10.12
N PHE A 522 20.10 -12.74 11.31
CA PHE A 522 21.29 -11.93 11.60
C PHE A 522 22.53 -12.85 11.58
N VAL A 523 23.21 -12.88 10.45
CA VAL A 523 24.50 -13.61 10.32
C VAL A 523 25.58 -12.89 11.13
N LEU A 524 25.53 -11.55 11.11
CA LEU A 524 26.30 -10.65 11.97
C LEU A 524 25.33 -9.68 12.63
N PRO A 525 25.70 -9.02 13.73
CA PRO A 525 24.81 -8.06 14.39
C PRO A 525 24.27 -6.94 13.49
N ASP A 526 24.94 -6.68 12.37
CA ASP A 526 24.67 -5.61 11.41
C ASP A 526 24.46 -6.13 9.98
N PHE A 527 24.32 -7.45 9.79
CA PHE A 527 24.12 -8.04 8.47
C PHE A 527 23.09 -9.17 8.53
N THR A 528 22.04 -9.05 7.73
CA THR A 528 20.98 -10.06 7.62
C THR A 528 21.00 -10.74 6.27
N LEU A 529 20.70 -12.04 6.28
CA LEU A 529 20.28 -12.80 5.13
C LEU A 529 18.84 -13.24 5.32
N GLY A 530 18.06 -13.20 4.25
CA GLY A 530 16.69 -13.67 4.23
C GLY A 530 16.45 -14.66 3.11
N GLY A 531 15.49 -15.55 3.32
CA GLY A 531 15.00 -16.47 2.30
C GLY A 531 13.51 -16.71 2.49
N GLY A 532 12.81 -16.98 1.40
CA GLY A 532 11.38 -17.26 1.44
C GLY A 532 10.95 -18.18 0.33
N LEU A 533 9.85 -18.88 0.60
CA LEU A 533 9.15 -19.71 -0.35
C LEU A 533 7.66 -19.39 -0.26
N LEU A 534 7.04 -19.17 -1.40
CA LEU A 534 5.60 -19.06 -1.53
C LEU A 534 5.11 -20.00 -2.61
N TYR A 535 4.01 -20.67 -2.32
CA TYR A 535 3.23 -21.43 -3.29
C TYR A 535 1.90 -20.74 -3.51
N ASN A 536 1.54 -20.49 -4.76
CA ASN A 536 0.27 -19.86 -5.15
C ASN A 536 -0.47 -20.76 -6.15
N MET A 537 -1.69 -21.14 -5.80
CA MET A 537 -2.62 -21.84 -6.66
C MET A 537 -3.63 -20.85 -7.25
N ILE A 538 -3.58 -20.65 -8.56
CA ILE A 538 -4.45 -19.73 -9.29
C ILE A 538 -5.51 -20.55 -10.02
N ILE A 539 -6.74 -20.43 -9.57
CA ILE A 539 -7.90 -21.06 -10.17
C ILE A 539 -8.44 -20.14 -11.25
N ASN A 540 -8.65 -20.67 -12.44
CA ASN A 540 -9.28 -19.99 -13.58
C ASN A 540 -8.61 -18.64 -13.94
N PRO A 541 -7.32 -18.61 -14.24
CA PRO A 541 -6.54 -17.38 -14.46
C PRO A 541 -7.08 -16.49 -15.57
N LYS A 542 -7.82 -17.06 -16.52
CA LYS A 542 -8.39 -16.33 -17.68
C LYS A 542 -9.89 -16.06 -17.56
N TYR A 543 -10.51 -16.34 -16.42
CA TYR A 543 -11.96 -16.17 -16.20
C TYR A 543 -12.84 -16.91 -17.24
N ASN A 544 -12.36 -18.00 -17.81
CA ASN A 544 -13.05 -18.75 -18.85
C ASN A 544 -13.73 -19.99 -18.26
N PRO A 545 -15.06 -20.06 -18.24
CA PRO A 545 -15.75 -21.29 -17.92
C PRO A 545 -15.75 -22.21 -19.15
N GLU A 546 -15.41 -23.47 -18.98
CA GLU A 546 -15.60 -24.49 -20.01
C GLU A 546 -16.75 -25.41 -19.65
N LYS A 547 -17.37 -26.02 -20.69
CA LYS A 547 -18.37 -27.05 -20.50
C LYS A 547 -17.71 -28.42 -20.53
N ASP A 548 -18.07 -29.26 -19.56
CA ASP A 548 -17.71 -30.67 -19.58
C ASP A 548 -18.54 -31.44 -20.65
N SER A 549 -18.25 -32.74 -20.79
CA SER A 549 -18.97 -33.63 -21.72
C SER A 549 -20.48 -33.73 -21.44
N SER A 550 -20.92 -33.36 -20.23
CA SER A 550 -22.34 -33.28 -19.86
C SER A 550 -22.97 -31.92 -20.10
N GLY A 551 -22.24 -30.96 -20.68
CA GLY A 551 -22.68 -29.59 -20.91
C GLY A 551 -22.70 -28.68 -19.69
N ARG A 552 -22.15 -29.12 -18.55
CA ARG A 552 -22.05 -28.30 -17.33
C ARG A 552 -20.79 -27.43 -17.37
N TYR A 553 -20.93 -26.17 -16.97
CA TYR A 553 -19.77 -25.28 -16.82
C TYR A 553 -18.88 -25.74 -15.67
N ARG A 554 -17.59 -25.82 -15.90
CA ARG A 554 -16.58 -26.17 -14.91
C ARG A 554 -15.37 -25.25 -15.01
N ILE A 555 -14.66 -25.13 -13.91
CA ILE A 555 -13.32 -24.54 -13.86
C ILE A 555 -12.36 -25.57 -14.44
N ASN A 556 -11.66 -25.22 -15.52
CA ASN A 556 -10.81 -26.15 -16.26
C ASN A 556 -9.31 -25.89 -16.13
N GLN A 557 -8.92 -24.72 -15.65
CA GLN A 557 -7.52 -24.33 -15.58
C GLN A 557 -7.13 -23.96 -14.15
N ILE A 558 -6.07 -24.60 -13.67
CA ILE A 558 -5.39 -24.25 -12.43
C ILE A 558 -3.91 -24.06 -12.76
N VAL A 559 -3.35 -22.93 -12.35
CA VAL A 559 -1.93 -22.65 -12.47
C VAL A 559 -1.29 -22.74 -11.10
N HIS A 560 -0.17 -23.44 -11.02
CA HIS A 560 0.63 -23.62 -9.81
C HIS A 560 1.89 -22.77 -9.95
N ASN A 561 1.99 -21.70 -9.18
CA ASN A 561 3.15 -20.83 -9.17
C ASN A 561 3.93 -21.00 -7.86
N ALA A 562 5.23 -21.17 -7.95
CA ALA A 562 6.14 -21.09 -6.83
C ALA A 562 6.98 -19.81 -6.93
N GLN A 563 7.12 -19.09 -5.82
CA GLN A 563 8.05 -17.98 -5.71
C GLN A 563 9.15 -18.31 -4.71
N LEU A 564 10.39 -18.18 -5.15
CA LEU A 564 11.57 -18.22 -4.28
C LEU A 564 12.02 -16.79 -4.02
N LYS A 565 12.43 -16.47 -2.79
CA LYS A 565 12.94 -15.16 -2.39
C LYS A 565 14.31 -15.30 -1.71
N PHE A 566 15.15 -14.33 -1.92
CA PHE A 566 16.42 -14.16 -1.23
C PHE A 566 16.69 -12.67 -0.98
N THR A 567 17.13 -12.32 0.23
CA THR A 567 17.50 -10.96 0.60
C THR A 567 18.84 -10.93 1.32
N ALA A 568 19.58 -9.86 1.12
CA ALA A 568 20.79 -9.56 1.89
C ALA A 568 20.78 -8.06 2.25
N LYS A 569 20.91 -7.73 3.52
CA LYS A 569 20.89 -6.34 3.98
C LYS A 569 22.01 -6.07 4.97
N LYS A 570 22.70 -4.94 4.78
CA LYS A 570 23.68 -4.39 5.72
C LYS A 570 23.02 -3.22 6.46
N MET A 571 23.25 -3.13 7.76
CA MET A 571 22.79 -2.06 8.63
C MET A 571 23.98 -1.26 9.17
N PHE A 572 23.81 0.06 9.39
CA PHE A 572 24.86 0.96 9.82
C PHE A 572 24.46 1.76 11.05
#